data_ca12eca9f12dd2808ab372bec6dce34e
#
_entry.id   ca12eca9f12dd2808ab372bec6dce34e
#
_cell.length_a   1.000
_cell.length_b   1.000
_cell.length_c   1.000
_cell.angle_alpha   90.00
_cell.angle_beta   90.00
_cell.angle_gamma   90.00
#
_symmetry.space_group_name_H-M   'P 1'
#
loop_
_entity.id
_entity.type
_entity.pdbx_description
1 polymer ?
#
loop_
_entity_poly.entity_id
_entity_poly.type
_entity_poly.pdbx_seq_one_letter_code
_entity_poly.pdbx_strand_id
1 'polypeptide(L)'
;NCEKYLDLDLRKLAFLISKCEFLVSYEGLFNHIASCFDKKNFLIHTGFLPVEAFFYQNNILVERNSNMNCYPCFKLNCKSHIKDCEENLKEEFVINKIRSNIY
;
A
#
# COMPACT_ATOMS: atom_id res chain seq x y z
N ASN A 1 -14.13 -11.36 12.40
CA ASN A 1 -13.63 -10.65 13.58
C ASN A 1 -12.41 -9.81 13.23
N CYS A 2 -12.56 -8.52 13.37
CA CYS A 2 -11.48 -7.57 13.11
C CYS A 2 -11.42 -6.57 14.26
N GLU A 3 -10.26 -6.44 14.88
CA GLU A 3 -10.04 -5.44 15.89
C GLU A 3 -9.80 -4.08 15.24
N LYS A 4 -10.37 -3.03 15.83
CA LYS A 4 -10.19 -1.66 15.34
C LYS A 4 -9.42 -0.85 16.37
N TYR A 5 -8.36 -0.21 15.92
CA TYR A 5 -7.54 0.68 16.74
C TYR A 5 -7.64 2.08 16.14
N LEU A 6 -8.30 2.97 16.89
CA LEU A 6 -8.51 4.35 16.47
C LEU A 6 -7.74 5.30 17.40
N ASP A 7 -7.33 6.42 16.85
CA ASP A 7 -6.69 7.52 17.61
C ASP A 7 -5.42 7.11 18.36
N LEU A 8 -4.65 6.18 17.79
CA LEU A 8 -3.36 5.80 18.35
C LEU A 8 -2.32 6.91 18.14
N ASP A 9 -1.53 7.21 19.15
CA ASP A 9 -0.34 8.03 18.96
C ASP A 9 0.71 7.27 18.12
N LEU A 10 1.69 7.99 17.62
CA LEU A 10 2.69 7.45 16.71
C LEU A 10 3.48 6.28 17.33
N ARG A 11 3.82 6.36 18.60
CA ARG A 11 4.58 5.30 19.30
C ARG A 11 3.77 4.02 19.45
N LYS A 12 2.50 4.13 19.82
CA LYS A 12 1.59 2.99 19.91
C LYS A 12 1.36 2.34 18.57
N LEU A 13 1.20 3.15 17.53
CA LEU A 13 1.07 2.67 16.16
C LEU A 13 2.32 1.91 15.71
N ALA A 14 3.50 2.45 15.96
CA ALA A 14 4.76 1.80 15.63
C ALA A 14 4.91 0.47 16.39
N PHE A 15 4.57 0.45 17.67
CA PHE A 15 4.58 -0.79 18.46
C PHE A 15 3.64 -1.85 17.87
N LEU A 16 2.42 -1.46 17.51
CA LEU A 16 1.45 -2.37 16.89
C LEU A 16 1.98 -2.95 15.59
N ILE A 17 2.54 -2.11 14.73
CA ILE A 17 3.14 -2.55 13.46
C ILE A 17 4.31 -3.51 13.72
N SER A 18 5.14 -3.24 14.73
CA SER A 18 6.26 -4.11 15.06
C SER A 18 5.84 -5.52 15.50
N LYS A 19 4.59 -5.69 15.95
CA LYS A 19 4.05 -6.98 16.42
C LYS A 19 3.23 -7.71 15.38
N CYS A 20 2.87 -7.09 14.28
CA CYS A 20 2.11 -7.78 13.25
C CYS A 20 3.00 -8.75 12.46
N GLU A 21 2.39 -9.75 11.85
CA GLU A 21 3.07 -10.70 10.99
C GLU A 21 3.43 -10.06 9.64
N PHE A 22 2.49 -9.36 9.08
CA PHE A 22 2.69 -8.57 7.86
C PHE A 22 1.73 -7.37 7.88
N LEU A 23 1.96 -6.43 7.00
CA LEU A 23 1.13 -5.23 6.84
C LEU A 23 0.53 -5.19 5.44
N VAL A 24 -0.61 -4.55 5.32
CA VAL A 24 -1.20 -4.17 4.03
C VAL A 24 -1.49 -2.68 4.11
N SER A 25 -0.85 -1.90 3.28
CA SER A 25 -0.99 -0.44 3.35
C SER A 25 -0.86 0.22 2.00
N TYR A 26 -1.31 1.45 1.92
CA TYR A 26 -0.97 2.36 0.83
C TYR A 26 0.41 2.96 1.06
N GLU A 27 0.94 3.65 0.05
CA GLU A 27 2.13 4.47 0.21
C GLU A 27 1.89 5.56 1.26
N GLY A 28 2.83 5.75 2.18
CA GLY A 28 2.75 6.73 3.25
C GLY A 28 3.40 6.28 4.54
N LEU A 29 2.92 6.84 5.65
CA LEU A 29 3.51 6.67 6.98
C LEU A 29 3.66 5.20 7.41
N PHE A 30 2.61 4.41 7.22
CA PHE A 30 2.64 3.00 7.63
C PHE A 30 3.74 2.21 6.95
N ASN A 31 3.97 2.48 5.66
CA ASN A 31 5.03 1.83 4.91
C ASN A 31 6.41 2.18 5.46
N HIS A 32 6.63 3.44 5.79
CA HIS A 32 7.90 3.89 6.37
C HIS A 32 8.15 3.26 7.75
N ILE A 33 7.13 3.18 8.59
CA ILE A 33 7.25 2.54 9.90
C ILE A 33 7.53 1.04 9.74
N ALA A 34 6.81 0.37 8.86
CA ALA A 34 7.00 -1.06 8.62
C ALA A 34 8.43 -1.36 8.16
N SER A 35 9.02 -0.50 7.34
CA SER A 35 10.39 -0.67 6.88
C SER A 35 11.41 -0.60 8.01
N CYS A 36 11.15 0.22 9.03
CA CYS A 36 12.02 0.32 10.20
C CYS A 36 12.12 -0.99 11.00
N PHE A 37 11.10 -1.84 10.91
CA PHE A 37 11.03 -3.13 11.60
C PHE A 37 11.20 -4.32 10.66
N ASP A 38 11.61 -4.10 9.42
CA ASP A 38 11.70 -5.11 8.37
C ASP A 38 10.42 -5.94 8.21
N LYS A 39 9.27 -5.31 8.43
CA LYS A 39 7.98 -5.97 8.27
C LYS A 39 7.60 -6.09 6.81
N LYS A 40 7.22 -7.30 6.41
CA LYS A 40 6.65 -7.52 5.09
C LYS A 40 5.41 -6.63 4.93
N ASN A 41 5.38 -5.83 3.90
CA ASN A 41 4.26 -4.95 3.61
C ASN A 41 3.78 -5.14 2.19
N PHE A 42 2.52 -5.54 2.04
CA PHE A 42 1.82 -5.53 0.76
C PHE A 42 1.42 -4.09 0.47
N LEU A 43 2.21 -3.45 -0.35
CA LEU A 43 2.09 -2.02 -0.63
C LEU A 43 1.16 -1.80 -1.82
N ILE A 44 -0.01 -1.26 -1.55
CA ILE A 44 -0.99 -0.95 -2.59
C ILE A 44 -0.56 0.37 -3.26
N HIS A 45 -0.18 0.26 -4.53
CA HIS A 45 0.31 1.39 -5.30
C HIS A 45 -0.82 2.01 -6.11
N THR A 46 -1.15 3.25 -5.79
CA THR A 46 -2.26 3.97 -6.43
C THR A 46 -1.89 4.61 -7.76
N GLY A 47 -0.60 4.77 -8.04
CA GLY A 47 -0.11 5.43 -9.25
C GLY A 47 0.07 6.94 -9.12
N PHE A 48 -0.16 7.48 -7.92
CA PHE A 48 0.02 8.92 -7.67
C PHE A 48 1.50 9.33 -7.73
N LEU A 49 2.36 8.59 -7.05
CA LEU A 49 3.81 8.80 -7.03
C LEU A 49 4.53 7.67 -7.78
N PRO A 50 5.72 7.94 -8.32
CA PRO A 50 6.52 6.84 -8.85
C PRO A 50 6.97 5.91 -7.74
N VAL A 51 7.05 4.62 -8.04
CA VAL A 51 7.39 3.58 -7.06
C VAL A 51 8.73 3.83 -6.38
N GLU A 52 9.68 4.42 -7.08
CA GLU A 52 11.02 4.72 -6.57
C GLU A 52 11.00 5.70 -5.40
N ALA A 53 9.91 6.47 -5.24
CA ALA A 53 9.81 7.47 -4.17
C ALA A 53 9.53 6.85 -2.80
N PHE A 54 9.03 5.61 -2.72
CA PHE A 54 8.56 5.06 -1.45
C PHE A 54 8.80 3.56 -1.26
N PHE A 55 9.41 2.88 -2.24
CA PHE A 55 9.58 1.43 -2.20
C PHE A 55 10.77 1.03 -1.33
N TYR A 56 10.56 0.02 -0.47
CA TYR A 56 11.58 -0.60 0.35
C TYR A 56 11.71 -2.09 0.03
N GLN A 57 12.81 -2.71 0.41
CA GLN A 57 13.07 -4.14 0.16
C GLN A 57 12.03 -5.07 0.78
N ASN A 58 11.43 -4.67 1.90
CA ASN A 58 10.40 -5.44 2.58
C ASN A 58 9.02 -5.31 1.93
N ASN A 59 8.89 -4.50 0.88
CA ASN A 59 7.62 -4.28 0.20
C ASN A 59 7.35 -5.36 -0.85
N ILE A 60 6.10 -5.82 -0.89
CA ILE A 60 5.54 -6.57 -2.00
C ILE A 60 4.55 -5.66 -2.71
N LEU A 61 4.87 -5.27 -3.92
CA LEU A 61 4.09 -4.30 -4.66
C LEU A 61 2.78 -4.91 -5.17
N VAL A 62 1.67 -4.25 -4.86
CA VAL A 62 0.33 -4.59 -5.35
C VAL A 62 -0.13 -3.47 -6.27
N GLU A 63 -0.01 -3.68 -7.58
CA GLU A 63 -0.32 -2.63 -8.54
C GLU A 63 -0.86 -3.18 -9.86
N ARG A 64 -1.58 -2.34 -10.57
CA ARG A 64 -1.93 -2.51 -11.98
C ARG A 64 -1.79 -1.22 -12.78
N ASN A 65 -1.16 -0.21 -12.19
CA ASN A 65 -1.23 1.16 -12.69
C ASN A 65 -0.01 1.61 -13.47
N SER A 66 1.07 0.83 -13.47
CA SER A 66 2.36 1.23 -14.08
C SER A 66 2.31 1.42 -15.60
N ASN A 67 1.32 0.81 -16.29
CA ASN A 67 1.16 0.90 -17.74
C ASN A 67 0.20 2.00 -18.18
N MET A 68 -0.32 2.78 -17.24
CA MET A 68 -1.27 3.85 -17.57
C MET A 68 -0.54 5.10 -18.06
N ASN A 69 -1.13 5.78 -19.05
CA ASN A 69 -0.55 6.99 -19.62
C ASN A 69 -0.39 8.13 -18.62
N CYS A 70 -1.19 8.14 -17.55
CA CYS A 70 -1.14 9.16 -16.51
C CYS A 70 -0.19 8.82 -15.34
N TYR A 71 0.50 7.69 -15.40
CA TYR A 71 1.45 7.27 -14.35
C TYR A 71 2.83 7.90 -14.54
N PRO A 72 3.46 8.43 -13.50
CA PRO A 72 2.89 8.80 -12.21
C PRO A 72 2.02 10.04 -12.31
N CYS A 73 0.90 10.03 -11.58
CA CYS A 73 -0.15 11.03 -11.76
C CYS A 73 0.18 12.41 -11.16
N PHE A 74 0.71 12.46 -9.93
CA PHE A 74 1.01 13.68 -9.17
C PHE A 74 -0.18 14.64 -8.99
N LYS A 75 -1.41 14.21 -9.29
CA LYS A 75 -2.59 15.09 -9.28
C LYS A 75 -3.61 14.65 -8.26
N LEU A 76 -4.09 15.58 -7.44
CA LEU A 76 -5.14 15.32 -6.48
C LEU A 76 -6.51 15.12 -7.14
N ASN A 77 -6.71 15.75 -8.30
CA ASN A 77 -7.95 15.62 -9.06
C ASN A 77 -7.68 14.91 -10.38
N CYS A 78 -8.37 13.80 -10.61
CA CYS A 78 -8.28 13.07 -11.86
C CYS A 78 -8.97 13.85 -12.98
N LYS A 79 -8.24 14.17 -14.06
CA LYS A 79 -8.80 14.79 -15.27
C LYS A 79 -9.42 13.78 -16.21
N SER A 80 -9.07 12.51 -16.04
CA SER A 80 -9.70 11.42 -16.79
C SER A 80 -10.99 11.03 -16.12
N HIS A 81 -12.06 10.89 -16.90
CA HIS A 81 -13.35 10.44 -16.38
C HIS A 81 -13.36 8.94 -16.04
N ILE A 82 -12.29 8.22 -16.35
CA ILE A 82 -12.26 6.76 -16.30
C ILE A 82 -11.71 6.23 -14.96
N LYS A 83 -10.86 6.97 -14.25
CA LYS A 83 -10.25 6.57 -12.96
C LYS A 83 -9.74 5.11 -12.94
N ASP A 84 -9.07 4.70 -13.99
CA ASP A 84 -8.60 3.31 -14.16
C ASP A 84 -7.71 2.84 -13.01
N CYS A 85 -6.98 3.75 -12.37
CA CYS A 85 -6.12 3.43 -11.23
C CYS A 85 -6.90 2.89 -10.02
N GLU A 86 -8.11 3.38 -9.79
CA GLU A 86 -8.99 2.88 -8.73
C GLU A 86 -9.75 1.63 -9.17
N GLU A 87 -10.29 1.64 -10.39
CA GLU A 87 -11.10 0.54 -10.90
C GLU A 87 -10.30 -0.73 -11.14
N ASN A 88 -9.03 -0.63 -11.46
CA ASN A 88 -8.17 -1.78 -11.72
C ASN A 88 -7.61 -2.43 -10.44
N LEU A 89 -7.65 -1.74 -9.29
CA LEU A 89 -7.26 -2.28 -8.00
C LEU A 89 -8.47 -2.83 -7.25
N LYS A 90 -9.08 -3.87 -7.79
CA LYS A 90 -10.21 -4.53 -7.15
C LYS A 90 -9.76 -5.39 -5.97
N GLU A 91 -10.66 -5.57 -5.02
CA GLU A 91 -10.42 -6.34 -3.79
C GLU A 91 -9.86 -7.73 -4.07
N GLU A 92 -10.44 -8.44 -5.03
CA GLU A 92 -9.98 -9.77 -5.42
C GLU A 92 -8.51 -9.79 -5.86
N PHE A 93 -8.10 -8.79 -6.61
CA PHE A 93 -6.71 -8.69 -7.06
C PHE A 93 -5.76 -8.55 -5.88
N VAL A 94 -6.10 -7.69 -4.92
CA VAL A 94 -5.30 -7.49 -3.71
C VAL A 94 -5.24 -8.77 -2.88
N ILE A 95 -6.39 -9.40 -2.64
CA ILE A 95 -6.49 -10.64 -1.87
C ILE A 95 -5.67 -11.76 -2.50
N ASN A 96 -5.77 -11.94 -3.82
CA ASN A 96 -5.02 -12.97 -4.53
C ASN A 96 -3.52 -12.72 -4.47
N LYS A 97 -3.10 -11.47 -4.56
CA LYS A 97 -1.68 -11.12 -4.43
C LYS A 97 -1.15 -11.45 -3.03
N ILE A 98 -1.92 -11.16 -2.00
CA ILE A 98 -1.56 -11.49 -0.63
C ILE A 98 -1.47 -13.01 -0.45
N ARG A 99 -2.49 -13.74 -0.88
CA ARG A 99 -2.54 -15.21 -0.74
C ARG A 99 -1.36 -15.89 -1.44
N SER A 100 -1.02 -15.46 -2.64
CA SER A 100 0.09 -16.06 -3.40
C SER A 100 1.47 -15.82 -2.79
N ASN A 101 1.59 -14.87 -1.88
CA ASN A 101 2.86 -14.54 -1.22
C ASN A 101 2.92 -14.97 0.25
N ILE A 102 1.82 -15.42 0.84
CA ILE A 102 1.77 -15.96 2.21
C ILE A 102 1.75 -17.47 2.20
N TYR A 103 0.99 -18.04 1.31
CA TYR A 103 0.83 -19.49 1.13
C TYR A 103 1.63 -19.92 -0.11
#